data_5234d422e9c004f4df56b7cf8b3add58
#
_entry.id   5234d422e9c004f4df56b7cf8b3add58
#
_cell.length_a   1.000
_cell.length_b   1.000
_cell.length_c   1.000
_cell.angle_alpha   90.00
_cell.angle_beta   90.00
_cell.angle_gamma   90.00
#
_symmetry.space_group_name_H-M   'P 1'
#
loop_
_entity.id
_entity.type
_entity.pdbx_description
1 polymer ?
#
loop_
_entity_poly.entity_id
_entity_poly.type
_entity_poly.pdbx_seq_one_letter_code
_entity_poly.pdbx_strand_id
1 'polypeptide(L)'
;NPEIVNRIEVIWLGGNELGYKDNLEYNFRQDIEAVKIVFDSKAKLTILPCRDVVSDLKIDMITIKKNLENKSELANYLIGRFYNDGYHELKKSRVIWDISVVAYLINKDWFETRDVSCPNIGDFASYELTNNRHSVTFVTKLDRNKKYNDLFRRLG
;
A
#
# COMPACT_ATOMS: atom_id res chain seq x y z
N ASN A 1 1.78 19.38 18.22
CA ASN A 1 1.25 20.57 17.55
C ASN A 1 0.00 20.17 16.74
N PRO A 2 -1.22 20.41 17.27
CA PRO A 2 -2.47 20.00 16.60
C PRO A 2 -2.67 20.64 15.22
N GLU A 3 -2.09 21.80 14.97
CA GLU A 3 -2.26 22.52 13.69
C GLU A 3 -1.56 21.82 12.51
N ILE A 4 -0.64 20.90 12.79
CA ILE A 4 0.08 20.19 11.72
C ILE A 4 -0.85 19.36 10.84
N VAL A 5 -1.96 18.86 11.39
CA VAL A 5 -2.93 18.04 10.63
C VAL A 5 -3.47 18.73 9.39
N ASN A 6 -3.53 20.06 9.40
CA ASN A 6 -4.00 20.87 8.26
C ASN A 6 -2.91 21.05 7.18
N ARG A 7 -1.67 20.63 7.45
CA ARG A 7 -0.50 20.83 6.58
C ARG A 7 0.09 19.55 6.06
N ILE A 8 -0.45 18.40 6.45
CA ILE A 8 0.05 17.08 6.07
C ILE A 8 -1.02 16.30 5.31
N GLU A 9 -0.57 15.41 4.46
CA GLU A 9 -1.35 14.33 3.87
C GLU A 9 -0.74 13.02 4.33
N VAL A 10 -1.55 12.13 4.85
CA VAL A 10 -1.13 10.78 5.25
C VAL A 10 -1.55 9.82 4.14
N ILE A 11 -0.59 9.13 3.55
CA ILE A 11 -0.83 8.07 2.59
C ILE A 11 -0.33 6.78 3.23
N TRP A 12 -1.24 5.88 3.55
CA TRP A 12 -0.96 4.74 4.40
C TRP A 12 -1.28 3.41 3.71
N LEU A 13 -0.27 2.54 3.67
CA LEU A 13 -0.47 1.13 3.35
C LEU A 13 -0.88 0.41 4.63
N GLY A 14 -2.12 0.03 4.75
CA GLY A 14 -2.63 -0.64 5.94
C GLY A 14 -4.10 -0.95 5.89
N GLY A 15 -4.50 -1.89 6.74
CA GLY A 15 -5.85 -2.41 6.75
C GLY A 15 -6.18 -3.25 5.52
N ASN A 16 -7.44 -3.59 5.40
CA ASN A 16 -8.00 -4.33 4.27
C ASN A 16 -9.07 -3.47 3.58
N GLU A 17 -9.64 -3.97 2.49
CA GLU A 17 -10.74 -3.29 1.82
C GLU A 17 -11.97 -3.18 2.75
N LEU A 18 -12.82 -2.19 2.50
CA LEU A 18 -14.07 -2.01 3.24
C LEU A 18 -14.96 -3.26 3.10
N GLY A 19 -15.52 -3.71 4.24
CA GLY A 19 -16.35 -4.91 4.30
C GLY A 19 -15.65 -6.15 4.86
N TYR A 20 -14.34 -6.12 5.06
CA TYR A 20 -13.67 -7.17 5.82
C TYR A 20 -14.06 -7.14 7.31
N LYS A 21 -14.15 -8.32 7.92
CA LYS A 21 -14.50 -8.47 9.34
C LYS A 21 -13.44 -7.93 10.29
N ASP A 22 -12.18 -7.94 9.84
CA ASP A 22 -11.05 -7.43 10.60
C ASP A 22 -10.00 -6.82 9.65
N ASN A 23 -9.15 -5.98 10.22
CA ASN A 23 -8.02 -5.34 9.54
C ASN A 23 -6.68 -5.72 10.19
N LEU A 24 -6.60 -6.82 10.92
CA LEU A 24 -5.42 -7.26 11.67
C LEU A 24 -4.29 -7.79 10.74
N GLU A 25 -4.02 -7.08 9.65
CA GLU A 25 -2.84 -7.31 8.84
C GLU A 25 -1.58 -6.73 9.53
N TYR A 26 -0.42 -6.90 8.92
CA TYR A 26 0.85 -6.60 9.59
C TYR A 26 0.95 -5.15 10.08
N ASN A 27 0.64 -4.15 9.25
CA ASN A 27 0.79 -2.75 9.60
C ASN A 27 -0.24 -2.29 10.64
N PHE A 28 -1.50 -2.64 10.45
CA PHE A 28 -2.58 -2.23 11.34
C PHE A 28 -2.40 -2.77 12.77
N ARG A 29 -2.02 -4.05 12.88
CA ARG A 29 -1.87 -4.71 14.20
C ARG A 29 -0.67 -4.25 15.01
N GLN A 30 0.30 -3.51 14.41
CA GLN A 30 1.45 -3.00 15.15
C GLN A 30 1.04 -2.03 16.25
N ASP A 31 0.06 -1.15 15.96
CA ASP A 31 -0.44 -0.19 16.93
C ASP A 31 -1.85 0.27 16.54
N ILE A 32 -2.85 -0.45 17.04
CA ILE A 32 -4.27 -0.15 16.75
C ILE A 32 -4.67 1.21 17.32
N GLU A 33 -4.13 1.60 18.48
CA GLU A 33 -4.44 2.89 19.08
C GLU A 33 -3.87 4.05 18.25
N ALA A 34 -2.67 3.91 17.71
CA ALA A 34 -2.14 4.89 16.76
C ALA A 34 -3.00 5.01 15.50
N VAL A 35 -3.53 3.91 14.97
CA VAL A 35 -4.48 3.94 13.84
C VAL A 35 -5.74 4.72 14.21
N LYS A 36 -6.35 4.48 15.37
CA LYS A 36 -7.52 5.24 15.86
C LYS A 36 -7.22 6.74 15.92
N ILE A 37 -6.07 7.12 16.50
CA ILE A 37 -5.64 8.52 16.61
C ILE A 37 -5.51 9.17 15.23
N VAL A 38 -4.90 8.48 14.24
CA VAL A 38 -4.77 9.00 12.87
C VAL A 38 -6.14 9.16 12.21
N PHE A 39 -7.03 8.18 12.35
CA PHE A 39 -8.39 8.23 11.81
C PHE A 39 -9.23 9.33 12.45
N ASP A 40 -8.98 9.67 13.71
CA ASP A 40 -9.69 10.74 14.43
C ASP A 40 -9.09 12.14 14.22
N SER A 41 -7.86 12.22 13.73
CA SER A 41 -7.09 13.45 13.60
C SER A 41 -7.66 14.46 12.60
N LYS A 42 -8.51 14.02 11.67
CA LYS A 42 -9.01 14.80 10.52
C LYS A 42 -7.92 15.21 9.52
N ALA A 43 -6.70 14.68 9.62
CA ALA A 43 -5.69 14.83 8.57
C ALA A 43 -6.23 14.27 7.25
N LYS A 44 -5.80 14.84 6.14
CA LYS A 44 -6.10 14.26 4.82
C LYS A 44 -5.48 12.87 4.76
N LEU A 45 -6.32 11.84 4.68
CA LEU A 45 -5.91 10.44 4.77
C LEU A 45 -6.30 9.68 3.50
N THR A 46 -5.32 9.03 2.90
CA THR A 46 -5.51 8.05 1.82
C THR A 46 -5.05 6.68 2.30
N ILE A 47 -5.95 5.70 2.27
CA ILE A 47 -5.69 4.32 2.67
C ILE A 47 -5.47 3.45 1.43
N LEU A 48 -4.37 2.71 1.40
CA LEU A 48 -4.10 1.67 0.42
C LEU A 48 -4.30 0.30 1.10
N PRO A 49 -5.44 -0.36 0.91
CA PRO A 49 -5.72 -1.64 1.54
C PRO A 49 -4.74 -2.73 1.10
N CYS A 50 -4.30 -3.55 2.05
CA CYS A 50 -3.37 -4.64 1.78
C CYS A 50 -4.03 -5.74 0.95
N ARG A 51 -5.12 -6.34 1.48
CA ARG A 51 -5.83 -7.45 0.83
C ARG A 51 -6.70 -6.92 -0.31
N ASP A 52 -6.72 -7.66 -1.41
CA ASP A 52 -7.51 -7.45 -2.64
C ASP A 52 -7.20 -6.16 -3.43
N VAL A 53 -6.33 -5.29 -2.90
CA VAL A 53 -5.84 -4.10 -3.60
C VAL A 53 -4.32 -4.22 -3.82
N VAL A 54 -3.51 -3.97 -2.78
CA VAL A 54 -2.05 -3.96 -2.94
C VAL A 54 -1.47 -5.37 -3.06
N SER A 55 -2.17 -6.40 -2.57
CA SER A 55 -1.79 -7.80 -2.77
C SER A 55 -1.64 -8.23 -4.25
N ASP A 56 -2.16 -7.45 -5.19
CA ASP A 56 -1.98 -7.69 -6.64
C ASP A 56 -0.57 -7.35 -7.13
N LEU A 57 0.23 -6.62 -6.35
CA LEU A 57 1.63 -6.32 -6.68
C LEU A 57 2.55 -7.53 -6.47
N LYS A 58 2.15 -8.69 -6.99
CA LYS A 58 2.97 -9.91 -6.97
C LYS A 58 3.99 -9.88 -8.09
N ILE A 59 5.23 -10.18 -7.73
CA ILE A 59 6.34 -10.30 -8.68
C ILE A 59 7.13 -11.56 -8.38
N ASP A 60 7.66 -12.21 -9.42
CA ASP A 60 8.50 -13.38 -9.32
C ASP A 60 9.92 -13.10 -9.82
N MET A 61 10.83 -14.06 -9.57
CA MET A 61 12.22 -13.95 -9.95
C MET A 61 12.41 -13.84 -11.47
N ILE A 62 11.57 -14.51 -12.27
CA ILE A 62 11.67 -14.44 -13.74
C ILE A 62 11.40 -13.03 -14.21
N THR A 63 10.33 -12.42 -13.69
CA THR A 63 9.93 -11.05 -14.05
C THR A 63 10.99 -10.04 -13.61
N ILE A 64 11.53 -10.17 -12.39
CA ILE A 64 12.57 -9.28 -11.88
C ILE A 64 13.83 -9.38 -12.75
N LYS A 65 14.35 -10.59 -12.98
CA LYS A 65 15.54 -10.79 -13.82
C LYS A 65 15.34 -10.27 -15.23
N LYS A 66 14.25 -10.62 -15.89
CA LYS A 66 13.94 -10.16 -17.24
C LYS A 66 14.03 -8.63 -17.39
N ASN A 67 13.64 -7.89 -16.36
CA ASN A 67 13.55 -6.43 -16.45
C ASN A 67 14.74 -5.68 -15.84
N LEU A 68 15.47 -6.29 -14.90
CA LEU A 68 16.48 -5.60 -14.10
C LEU A 68 17.90 -6.20 -14.24
N GLU A 69 18.07 -7.44 -14.71
CA GLU A 69 19.38 -8.09 -14.74
C GLU A 69 20.37 -7.29 -15.61
N ASN A 70 21.52 -6.95 -15.03
CA ASN A 70 22.59 -6.18 -15.65
C ASN A 70 22.20 -4.75 -16.10
N LYS A 71 21.13 -4.18 -15.55
CA LYS A 71 20.71 -2.82 -15.89
C LYS A 71 21.45 -1.74 -15.08
N SER A 72 21.61 -1.98 -13.77
CA SER A 72 22.34 -1.09 -12.87
C SER A 72 22.86 -1.87 -11.64
N GLU A 73 23.77 -1.26 -10.87
CA GLU A 73 24.22 -1.84 -9.59
C GLU A 73 23.05 -2.01 -8.62
N LEU A 74 22.15 -1.02 -8.54
CA LEU A 74 20.96 -1.08 -7.69
C LEU A 74 20.02 -2.22 -8.13
N ALA A 75 19.80 -2.38 -9.43
CA ALA A 75 18.98 -3.44 -9.98
C ALA A 75 19.53 -4.83 -9.62
N ASN A 76 20.83 -5.04 -9.79
CA ASN A 76 21.48 -6.29 -9.44
C ASN A 76 21.45 -6.55 -7.92
N TYR A 77 21.63 -5.51 -7.10
CA TYR A 77 21.46 -5.61 -5.65
C TYR A 77 20.05 -6.06 -5.25
N LEU A 78 19.02 -5.46 -5.85
CA LEU A 78 17.63 -5.84 -5.59
C LEU A 78 17.31 -7.29 -6.00
N ILE A 79 17.86 -7.77 -7.13
CA ILE A 79 17.77 -9.17 -7.53
C ILE A 79 18.40 -10.08 -6.46
N GLY A 80 19.59 -9.72 -5.98
CA GLY A 80 20.29 -10.46 -4.92
C GLY A 80 19.48 -10.50 -3.62
N ARG A 81 18.90 -9.39 -3.21
CA ARG A 81 18.00 -9.33 -2.03
C ARG A 81 16.79 -10.22 -2.19
N PHE A 82 16.12 -10.14 -3.35
CA PHE A 82 14.95 -10.98 -3.64
C PHE A 82 15.30 -12.47 -3.60
N TYR A 83 16.46 -12.84 -4.12
CA TYR A 83 16.99 -14.22 -4.07
C TYR A 83 17.24 -14.67 -2.63
N ASN A 84 17.97 -13.88 -1.85
CA ASN A 84 18.38 -14.21 -0.48
C ASN A 84 17.19 -14.28 0.49
N ASP A 85 16.13 -13.53 0.23
CA ASP A 85 14.89 -13.58 1.02
C ASP A 85 14.04 -14.85 0.75
N GLY A 86 14.61 -15.85 0.05
CA GLY A 86 13.98 -17.15 -0.19
C GLY A 86 13.04 -17.21 -1.40
N TYR A 87 13.11 -16.22 -2.29
CA TYR A 87 12.32 -16.19 -3.54
C TYR A 87 13.13 -16.62 -4.77
N HIS A 88 14.14 -17.47 -4.56
CA HIS A 88 14.98 -18.03 -5.62
C HIS A 88 14.27 -19.08 -6.49
N GLU A 89 13.19 -19.69 -6.01
CA GLU A 89 12.38 -20.60 -6.80
C GLU A 89 11.64 -19.84 -7.91
N LEU A 90 11.76 -20.28 -9.15
CA LEU A 90 11.25 -19.58 -10.33
C LEU A 90 9.75 -19.26 -10.30
N LYS A 91 8.96 -20.10 -9.62
CA LYS A 91 7.50 -19.95 -9.50
C LYS A 91 7.06 -19.22 -8.24
N LYS A 92 7.96 -18.91 -7.33
CA LYS A 92 7.64 -18.25 -6.07
C LYS A 92 7.52 -16.75 -6.30
N SER A 93 6.40 -16.18 -5.97
CA SER A 93 6.15 -14.74 -6.08
C SER A 93 6.07 -14.07 -4.71
N ARG A 94 6.42 -12.81 -4.67
CA ARG A 94 6.31 -11.94 -3.50
C ARG A 94 5.47 -10.71 -3.86
N VAL A 95 4.68 -10.23 -2.93
CA VAL A 95 4.06 -8.91 -3.04
C VAL A 95 5.08 -7.85 -2.62
N ILE A 96 5.29 -6.84 -3.46
CA ILE A 96 6.17 -5.70 -3.14
C ILE A 96 5.30 -4.54 -2.65
N TRP A 97 4.91 -4.64 -1.37
CA TRP A 97 3.87 -3.85 -0.74
C TRP A 97 4.12 -2.35 -0.78
N ASP A 98 5.24 -1.90 -0.23
CA ASP A 98 5.49 -0.50 0.15
C ASP A 98 5.68 0.43 -1.03
N ILE A 99 6.07 -0.08 -2.20
CA ILE A 99 6.16 0.73 -3.43
C ILE A 99 4.79 1.30 -3.84
N SER A 100 3.69 0.74 -3.35
CA SER A 100 2.34 1.22 -3.68
C SER A 100 2.11 2.65 -3.22
N VAL A 101 2.60 3.01 -2.04
CA VAL A 101 2.49 4.37 -1.47
C VAL A 101 3.29 5.36 -2.31
N VAL A 102 4.53 5.01 -2.64
CA VAL A 102 5.39 5.84 -3.50
C VAL A 102 4.79 6.00 -4.90
N ALA A 103 4.24 4.92 -5.47
CA ALA A 103 3.57 4.97 -6.76
C ALA A 103 2.33 5.88 -6.75
N TYR A 104 1.56 5.90 -5.65
CA TYR A 104 0.42 6.81 -5.50
C TYR A 104 0.85 8.28 -5.49
N LEU A 105 1.99 8.60 -4.85
CA LEU A 105 2.58 9.94 -4.89
C LEU A 105 3.08 10.34 -6.28
N ILE A 106 3.61 9.38 -7.05
CA ILE A 106 4.14 9.62 -8.39
C ILE A 106 3.03 9.90 -9.39
N ASN A 107 1.98 9.06 -9.39
CA ASN A 107 0.87 9.22 -10.32
C ASN A 107 -0.41 8.57 -9.79
N LYS A 108 -1.38 9.41 -9.42
CA LYS A 108 -2.68 8.98 -8.90
C LYS A 108 -3.56 8.30 -9.97
N ASP A 109 -3.34 8.56 -11.27
CA ASP A 109 -4.11 7.97 -12.37
C ASP A 109 -3.90 6.45 -12.53
N TRP A 110 -2.95 5.88 -11.78
CA TRP A 110 -2.77 4.43 -11.72
C TRP A 110 -3.67 3.74 -10.70
N PHE A 111 -4.55 4.51 -10.06
CA PHE A 111 -5.37 4.03 -8.96
C PHE A 111 -6.82 4.45 -9.14
N GLU A 112 -7.74 3.55 -8.87
CA GLU A 112 -9.14 3.89 -8.65
C GLU A 112 -9.34 4.15 -7.15
N THR A 113 -10.10 5.18 -6.82
CA THR A 113 -10.30 5.60 -5.43
C THR A 113 -11.78 5.83 -5.16
N ARG A 114 -12.15 5.74 -3.88
CA ARG A 114 -13.47 6.08 -3.38
C ARG A 114 -13.34 6.88 -2.09
N ASP A 115 -14.00 8.02 -2.05
CA ASP A 115 -14.14 8.80 -0.82
C ASP A 115 -15.31 8.28 0.01
N VAL A 116 -15.07 8.11 1.30
CA VAL A 116 -16.08 7.65 2.27
C VAL A 116 -15.98 8.47 3.54
N SER A 117 -17.06 8.49 4.32
CA SER A 117 -16.99 8.98 5.70
C SER A 117 -16.01 8.10 6.48
N CYS A 118 -15.06 8.71 7.18
CA CYS A 118 -14.04 7.99 7.92
C CYS A 118 -14.67 6.97 8.88
N PRO A 119 -14.39 5.67 8.75
CA PRO A 119 -14.96 4.69 9.65
C PRO A 119 -14.42 4.85 11.08
N ASN A 120 -15.19 4.43 12.07
CA ASN A 120 -14.65 4.13 13.38
C ASN A 120 -13.88 2.82 13.35
N ILE A 121 -12.94 2.66 14.27
CA ILE A 121 -12.21 1.42 14.45
C ILE A 121 -12.83 0.69 15.65
N GLY A 122 -13.61 -0.33 15.34
CA GLY A 122 -14.28 -1.17 16.33
C GLY A 122 -13.40 -2.31 16.86
N ASP A 123 -14.05 -3.26 17.51
CA ASP A 123 -13.42 -4.48 18.01
C ASP A 123 -12.78 -5.26 16.86
N PHE A 124 -11.67 -5.95 17.16
CA PHE A 124 -10.86 -6.70 16.18
C PHE A 124 -10.37 -5.85 15.00
N ALA A 125 -10.19 -4.52 15.23
CA ALA A 125 -9.79 -3.58 14.18
C ALA A 125 -10.77 -3.53 12.99
N SER A 126 -12.05 -3.82 13.18
CA SER A 126 -13.08 -3.73 12.15
C SER A 126 -13.35 -2.28 11.75
N TYR A 127 -13.71 -2.05 10.49
CA TYR A 127 -14.21 -0.77 10.04
C TYR A 127 -15.71 -0.66 10.28
N GLU A 128 -16.09 0.20 11.21
CA GLU A 128 -17.50 0.55 11.48
C GLU A 128 -17.87 1.78 10.65
N LEU A 129 -18.62 1.57 9.58
CA LEU A 129 -19.01 2.65 8.69
C LEU A 129 -19.97 3.61 9.36
N THR A 130 -19.75 4.90 9.16
CA THR A 130 -20.58 5.99 9.65
C THR A 130 -20.82 7.01 8.51
N ASN A 131 -21.79 7.92 8.69
CA ASN A 131 -22.10 8.94 7.69
C ASN A 131 -21.84 10.37 8.19
N ASN A 132 -21.26 10.52 9.37
CA ASN A 132 -21.18 11.81 10.07
C ASN A 132 -19.75 12.24 10.43
N ARG A 133 -18.74 11.57 9.86
CA ARG A 133 -17.33 11.93 10.08
C ARG A 133 -16.74 12.61 8.85
N HIS A 134 -15.53 13.14 8.97
CA HIS A 134 -14.78 13.71 7.84
C HIS A 134 -14.53 12.64 6.75
N SER A 135 -14.26 13.10 5.53
CA SER A 135 -13.99 12.20 4.40
C SER A 135 -12.56 11.70 4.44
N VAL A 136 -12.38 10.43 4.06
CA VAL A 136 -11.10 9.78 3.78
C VAL A 136 -11.17 9.07 2.45
N THR A 137 -10.02 8.89 1.80
CA THR A 137 -9.94 8.23 0.49
C THR A 137 -9.46 6.80 0.64
N PHE A 138 -10.20 5.83 0.12
CA PHE A 138 -9.77 4.45 -0.02
C PHE A 138 -9.37 4.17 -1.48
N VAL A 139 -8.19 3.61 -1.68
CA VAL A 139 -7.82 3.01 -2.96
C VAL A 139 -8.57 1.69 -3.09
N THR A 140 -9.29 1.54 -4.20
CA THR A 140 -10.10 0.34 -4.48
C THR A 140 -9.46 -0.56 -5.52
N LYS A 141 -8.57 -0.01 -6.36
CA LYS A 141 -7.86 -0.77 -7.39
C LYS A 141 -6.57 -0.07 -7.79
N LEU A 142 -5.62 -0.82 -8.29
CA LEU A 142 -4.38 -0.32 -8.82
C LEU A 142 -4.05 -0.94 -10.19
N ASP A 143 -3.50 -0.14 -11.10
CA ASP A 143 -2.96 -0.63 -12.37
C ASP A 143 -1.53 -1.16 -12.17
N ARG A 144 -1.44 -2.47 -11.94
CA ARG A 144 -0.18 -3.18 -11.73
C ARG A 144 0.80 -2.98 -12.88
N ASN A 145 0.33 -3.01 -14.12
CA ASN A 145 1.19 -2.96 -15.31
C ASN A 145 1.85 -1.59 -15.46
N LYS A 146 1.09 -0.51 -15.31
CA LYS A 146 1.63 0.85 -15.35
C LYS A 146 2.68 1.06 -14.27
N LYS A 147 2.45 0.56 -13.05
CA LYS A 147 3.41 0.66 -11.95
C LYS A 147 4.70 -0.09 -12.22
N TYR A 148 4.62 -1.34 -12.69
CA TYR A 148 5.81 -2.13 -12.99
C TYR A 148 6.61 -1.53 -14.15
N ASN A 149 5.94 -1.05 -15.19
CA ASN A 149 6.62 -0.37 -16.30
C ASN A 149 7.40 0.86 -15.82
N ASP A 150 6.81 1.69 -14.96
CA ASP A 150 7.50 2.84 -14.40
C ASP A 150 8.64 2.45 -13.45
N LEU A 151 8.40 1.46 -12.56
CA LEU A 151 9.41 0.95 -11.64
C LEU A 151 10.64 0.43 -12.40
N PHE A 152 10.44 -0.43 -13.37
CA PHE A 152 11.54 -1.00 -14.14
C PHE A 152 12.28 0.04 -14.98
N ARG A 153 11.56 1.01 -15.54
CA ARG A 153 12.19 2.13 -16.26
C ARG A 153 13.08 2.98 -15.34
N ARG A 154 12.73 3.15 -14.07
CA ARG A 154 13.51 3.93 -13.10
C ARG A 154 14.71 3.20 -12.54
N LEU A 155 14.63 1.88 -12.46
CA LEU A 155 15.69 1.03 -11.89
C LEU A 155 16.70 0.55 -12.94
N GLY A 156 16.34 0.55 -14.19
CA GLY A 156 17.16 0.20 -15.36
C GLY A 156 17.52 1.35 -16.21
#